data_445ae562817119034c27f9aadd917390
#
_entry.id   445ae562817119034c27f9aadd917390
#
_cell.length_a   1.000
_cell.length_b   1.000
_cell.length_c   1.000
_cell.angle_alpha   90.00
_cell.angle_beta   90.00
_cell.angle_gamma   90.00
#
_symmetry.space_group_name_H-M   'P 1'
#
loop_
_entity.id
_entity.type
_entity.pdbx_description
1 polymer ?
#
loop_
_entity_poly.entity_id
_entity_poly.type
_entity_poly.pdbx_seq_one_letter_code
_entity_poly.pdbx_strand_id
1 'polypeptide(L)'
;MKIAVPLDENKKDVCIVLARAPYFLFRENGNDVIVPNPAAQAQGGAGIQAAQFLVDSQADALITVRCGQNAAQVFQAAGIK
;
A
#
# COMPACT_ATOMS: atom_id res chain seq x y z
N MET A 1 3.20 14.75 5.91
CA MET A 1 2.48 13.85 4.95
C MET A 1 3.12 12.48 4.95
N LYS A 2 2.32 11.45 5.10
CA LYS A 2 2.80 10.08 5.05
C LYS A 2 2.55 9.50 3.67
N ILE A 3 3.61 9.03 3.02
CA ILE A 3 3.55 8.45 1.67
C ILE A 3 3.79 6.95 1.76
N ALA A 4 2.91 6.15 1.14
CA ALA A 4 3.03 4.71 1.10
C ALA A 4 3.52 4.25 -0.27
N VAL A 5 4.43 3.27 -0.29
CA VAL A 5 4.97 2.69 -1.51
C VAL A 5 5.01 1.17 -1.36
N PRO A 6 4.37 0.40 -2.27
CA PRO A 6 4.49 -1.06 -2.21
C PRO A 6 5.88 -1.50 -2.69
N LEU A 7 6.50 -2.40 -1.95
CA LEU A 7 7.84 -2.89 -2.25
C LEU A 7 7.84 -4.39 -2.53
N ASP A 8 8.75 -4.83 -3.40
CA ASP A 8 9.04 -6.23 -3.65
C ASP A 8 9.82 -6.86 -2.48
N GLU A 9 10.07 -8.17 -2.58
CA GLU A 9 10.75 -8.93 -1.54
C GLU A 9 12.13 -8.38 -1.20
N ASN A 10 12.82 -7.76 -2.17
CA ASN A 10 14.13 -7.16 -1.94
C ASN A 10 14.07 -5.88 -1.11
N LYS A 11 12.87 -5.35 -0.84
CA LYS A 11 12.64 -4.11 -0.09
C LYS A 11 13.27 -2.88 -0.74
N LYS A 12 13.52 -2.93 -2.05
CA LYS A 12 14.16 -1.83 -2.79
C LYS A 12 13.32 -1.40 -3.99
N ASP A 13 12.74 -2.34 -4.72
CA ASP A 13 12.00 -2.05 -5.94
C ASP A 13 10.52 -1.91 -5.64
N VAL A 14 9.87 -0.99 -6.36
CA VAL A 14 8.42 -0.81 -6.25
C VAL A 14 7.71 -2.03 -6.83
N CYS A 15 6.80 -2.62 -6.05
CA CYS A 15 6.02 -3.75 -6.51
C CYS A 15 4.93 -3.27 -7.49
N ILE A 16 4.80 -3.99 -8.60
CA ILE A 16 3.84 -3.62 -9.64
C ILE A 16 2.40 -3.80 -9.16
N VAL A 17 2.13 -4.87 -8.40
CA VAL A 17 0.78 -5.19 -7.94
C VAL A 17 0.64 -4.86 -6.46
N LEU A 18 -0.12 -3.81 -6.16
CA LEU A 18 -0.30 -3.30 -4.80
C LEU A 18 -0.74 -4.38 -3.81
N ALA A 19 -1.78 -5.13 -4.16
CA ALA A 19 -2.39 -6.10 -3.24
C ALA A 19 -1.46 -7.25 -2.88
N ARG A 20 -0.51 -7.57 -3.74
CA ARG A 20 0.41 -8.69 -3.56
C ARG A 20 1.80 -8.26 -3.12
N ALA A 21 2.01 -6.99 -2.89
CA ALA A 21 3.30 -6.49 -2.44
C ALA A 21 3.68 -7.12 -1.10
N PRO A 22 4.89 -7.73 -0.98
CA PRO A 22 5.31 -8.31 0.30
C PRO A 22 5.45 -7.28 1.41
N TYR A 23 5.83 -6.05 1.07
CA TYR A 23 6.10 -4.99 2.03
C TYR A 23 5.53 -3.67 1.57
N PHE A 24 5.30 -2.76 2.53
CA PHE A 24 5.02 -1.36 2.27
C PHE A 24 6.09 -0.50 2.93
N LEU A 25 6.54 0.52 2.21
CA LEU A 25 7.39 1.57 2.76
C LEU A 25 6.50 2.75 3.11
N PHE A 26 6.62 3.25 4.33
CA PHE A 26 6.00 4.51 4.74
C PHE A 26 7.08 5.56 4.94
N ARG A 27 6.95 6.69 4.24
CA ARG A 27 7.87 7.82 4.38
C ARG A 27 7.12 9.01 4.96
N GLU A 28 7.62 9.53 6.07
CA GLU A 28 7.04 10.68 6.73
C GLU A 28 8.16 11.49 7.40
N ASN A 29 8.22 12.80 7.09
CA ASN A 29 9.20 13.72 7.70
C ASN A 29 10.65 13.25 7.53
N GLY A 30 10.98 12.63 6.40
CA GLY A 30 12.32 12.15 6.12
C GLY A 30 12.66 10.79 6.75
N ASN A 31 11.72 10.17 7.43
CA ASN A 31 11.90 8.85 8.04
C ASN A 31 11.21 7.78 7.20
N ASP A 32 11.90 6.67 6.98
CA ASP A 32 11.37 5.53 6.25
C ASP A 32 11.16 4.35 7.18
N VAL A 33 9.97 3.74 7.10
CA VAL A 33 9.63 2.53 7.85
C VAL A 33 9.11 1.50 6.87
N ILE A 34 9.66 0.30 6.89
CA ILE A 34 9.23 -0.82 6.06
C ILE A 34 8.45 -1.81 6.92
N VAL A 35 7.22 -2.11 6.51
CA VAL A 35 6.34 -3.03 7.24
C VAL A 35 5.82 -4.13 6.32
N PRO A 36 5.56 -5.34 6.83
CA PRO A 36 4.95 -6.39 6.01
C PRO A 36 3.52 -6.04 5.64
N ASN A 37 3.11 -6.44 4.43
CA ASN A 37 1.74 -6.27 3.97
C ASN A 37 0.88 -7.43 4.50
N PRO A 38 -0.10 -7.17 5.38
CA PRO A 38 -0.93 -8.25 5.93
C PRO A 38 -1.83 -8.90 4.89
N ALA A 39 -2.08 -8.23 3.76
CA ALA A 39 -2.95 -8.74 2.71
C ALA A 39 -2.22 -9.56 1.65
N ALA A 40 -0.88 -9.65 1.70
CA ALA A 40 -0.10 -10.30 0.64
C ALA A 40 -0.49 -11.76 0.44
N GLN A 41 -0.90 -12.46 1.49
CA GLN A 41 -1.27 -13.86 1.45
C GLN A 41 -2.78 -14.09 1.54
N ALA A 42 -3.58 -13.03 1.42
CA ALA A 42 -5.03 -13.17 1.47
C ALA A 42 -5.52 -13.99 0.27
N GLN A 43 -6.46 -14.90 0.50
CA GLN A 43 -7.01 -15.75 -0.56
C GLN A 43 -8.07 -15.05 -1.40
N GLY A 44 -8.67 -14.00 -0.88
CA GLY A 44 -9.66 -13.20 -1.59
C GLY A 44 -9.74 -11.83 -0.95
N GLY A 45 -10.14 -10.82 -1.71
CA GLY A 45 -10.25 -9.46 -1.21
C GLY A 45 -8.92 -8.82 -0.86
N ALA A 46 -7.80 -9.31 -1.42
CA ALA A 46 -6.47 -8.80 -1.10
C ALA A 46 -6.35 -7.31 -1.40
N GLY A 47 -6.93 -6.85 -2.51
CA GLY A 47 -6.88 -5.44 -2.88
C GLY A 47 -7.59 -4.55 -1.85
N ILE A 48 -8.75 -4.96 -1.39
CA ILE A 48 -9.51 -4.22 -0.38
C ILE A 48 -8.78 -4.25 0.96
N GLN A 49 -8.23 -5.39 1.35
CA GLN A 49 -7.49 -5.51 2.62
C GLN A 49 -6.23 -4.67 2.62
N ALA A 50 -5.47 -4.68 1.52
CA ALA A 50 -4.27 -3.86 1.40
C ALA A 50 -4.63 -2.37 1.47
N ALA A 51 -5.68 -1.96 0.76
CA ALA A 51 -6.13 -0.57 0.78
C ALA A 51 -6.58 -0.16 2.18
N GLN A 52 -7.32 -1.01 2.87
CA GLN A 52 -7.78 -0.73 4.23
C GLN A 52 -6.60 -0.61 5.19
N PHE A 53 -5.60 -1.46 5.04
CA PHE A 53 -4.38 -1.38 5.85
C PHE A 53 -3.70 -0.02 5.69
N LEU A 54 -3.60 0.48 4.45
CA LEU A 54 -2.98 1.78 4.20
C LEU A 54 -3.81 2.92 4.76
N VAL A 55 -5.14 2.83 4.67
CA VAL A 55 -6.04 3.82 5.28
C VAL A 55 -5.88 3.83 6.79
N ASP A 56 -5.87 2.65 7.41
CA ASP A 56 -5.72 2.50 8.86
C ASP A 56 -4.35 2.99 9.34
N SER A 57 -3.35 2.94 8.47
CA SER A 57 -2.01 3.45 8.77
C SER A 57 -1.90 4.96 8.57
N GLN A 58 -3.00 5.62 8.19
CA GLN A 58 -3.06 7.07 8.00
C GLN A 58 -2.16 7.58 6.87
N ALA A 59 -2.04 6.79 5.81
CA ALA A 59 -1.30 7.24 4.62
C ALA A 59 -2.06 8.37 3.93
N ASP A 60 -1.34 9.42 3.55
CA ASP A 60 -1.92 10.57 2.86
C ASP A 60 -1.85 10.44 1.35
N ALA A 61 -0.85 9.72 0.86
CA ALA A 61 -0.64 9.53 -0.57
C ALA A 61 -0.07 8.14 -0.82
N LEU A 62 -0.24 7.66 -2.03
CA LEU A 62 0.23 6.35 -2.46
C LEU A 62 0.95 6.47 -3.78
N ILE A 63 2.16 5.91 -3.85
CA ILE A 63 2.90 5.76 -5.10
C ILE A 63 2.79 4.30 -5.51
N THR A 64 2.16 4.02 -6.65
CA THR A 64 2.00 2.65 -7.13
C THR A 64 1.99 2.63 -8.66
N VAL A 65 2.47 1.54 -9.23
CA VAL A 65 2.43 1.35 -10.68
C VAL A 65 1.05 0.87 -11.11
N ARG A 66 0.43 -0.01 -10.32
CA ARG A 66 -0.85 -0.60 -10.67
C ARG A 66 -1.69 -0.79 -9.42
N CYS A 67 -2.92 -0.28 -9.49
CA CYS A 67 -3.89 -0.41 -8.41
C CYS A 67 -5.17 -1.04 -8.97
N GLY A 68 -5.63 -2.10 -8.32
CA GLY A 68 -6.89 -2.73 -8.71
C GLY A 68 -8.07 -1.81 -8.47
N GLN A 69 -9.17 -2.05 -9.20
CA GLN A 69 -10.36 -1.21 -9.13
C GLN A 69 -10.95 -1.15 -7.71
N ASN A 70 -11.00 -2.28 -7.01
CA ASN A 70 -11.55 -2.33 -5.66
C ASN A 70 -10.69 -1.53 -4.68
N ALA A 71 -9.38 -1.63 -4.80
CA ALA A 71 -8.47 -0.85 -3.96
C ALA A 71 -8.60 0.64 -4.25
N ALA A 72 -8.72 1.00 -5.53
CA ALA A 72 -8.88 2.40 -5.93
C ALA A 72 -10.13 3.03 -5.31
N GLN A 73 -11.24 2.29 -5.25
CA GLN A 73 -12.47 2.77 -4.63
C GLN A 73 -12.28 3.08 -3.14
N VAL A 74 -11.56 2.22 -2.42
CA VAL A 74 -11.28 2.43 -1.01
C VAL A 74 -10.43 3.69 -0.82
N PHE A 75 -9.39 3.86 -1.64
CA PHE A 75 -8.53 5.04 -1.56
C PHE A 75 -9.28 6.33 -1.86
N GLN A 76 -10.15 6.31 -2.87
CA GLN A 76 -10.96 7.48 -3.19
C GLN A 76 -11.87 7.87 -2.03
N ALA A 77 -12.52 6.90 -1.41
CA ALA A 77 -13.43 7.16 -0.29
C ALA A 77 -12.69 7.73 0.91
N ALA A 78 -11.42 7.37 1.10
CA ALA A 78 -10.58 7.84 2.19
C ALA A 78 -9.82 9.14 1.88
N GLY A 79 -9.87 9.61 0.63
CA GLY A 79 -9.16 10.82 0.21
C GLY A 79 -7.66 10.63 -0.01
N ILE A 80 -7.20 9.41 -0.21
CA ILE A 80 -5.80 9.12 -0.52
C ILE A 80 -5.53 9.41 -2.00
N LYS A 81 -4.43 10.05 -2.25
CA LYS A 81 -4.04 10.46 -3.62
C LYS A 81 -3.05 9.53 -4.27
#